data_50aa857f9e92bed9564353bc207c9a5c
#
_entry.id   50aa857f9e92bed9564353bc207c9a5c
#
_cell.length_a   1.000
_cell.length_b   1.000
_cell.length_c   1.000
_cell.angle_alpha   90.00
_cell.angle_beta   90.00
_cell.angle_gamma   90.00
#
_symmetry.space_group_name_H-M   'P 1'
#
loop_
_entity.id
_entity.type
_entity.pdbx_description
1 polymer ?
#
loop_
_entity_poly.entity_id
_entity_poly.type
_entity_poly.pdbx_seq_one_letter_code
_entity_poly.pdbx_strand_id
1 'polypeptide(L)'
;ITLSEEEKMRLIGRIDRIDTCERQDKLYVKVIDYKSGYRRFDLAALYYGLQLQLVVYMNAAVEMQQKAHRDKKVIPAAMLYYHVSDPMTDTDKGQPDPQEIQDAILEELKMTGMVSDEEEIIQLLDKDFTDKSKVLPVAKKKDGSFTQASSVLSQEDFHVVSDYVNHKIRELGSEILAGDI
;
A
#
# COMPACT_ATOMS: atom_id res chain seq x y z
N ILE A 1 6.90 -8.68 -18.98
CA ILE A 1 5.60 -8.30 -19.56
C ILE A 1 5.69 -8.48 -21.05
N THR A 2 4.78 -9.27 -21.61
CA THR A 2 4.65 -9.48 -23.06
C THR A 2 3.78 -8.35 -23.61
N LEU A 3 4.27 -7.63 -24.62
CA LEU A 3 3.56 -6.54 -25.31
C LEU A 3 2.92 -7.07 -26.61
N SER A 4 3.65 -7.89 -27.38
CA SER A 4 3.20 -8.59 -28.59
C SER A 4 3.83 -9.99 -28.68
N GLU A 5 3.62 -10.70 -29.78
CA GLU A 5 4.27 -12.01 -30.00
C GLU A 5 5.80 -11.93 -30.02
N GLU A 6 6.35 -10.80 -30.50
CA GLU A 6 7.80 -10.59 -30.66
C GLU A 6 8.40 -9.67 -29.60
N GLU A 7 7.58 -8.84 -28.92
CA GLU A 7 8.03 -7.75 -28.08
C GLU A 7 7.78 -8.03 -26.60
N LYS A 8 8.82 -7.80 -25.80
CA LYS A 8 8.75 -7.97 -24.33
C LYS A 8 9.37 -6.76 -23.65
N MET A 9 8.66 -6.27 -22.64
CA MET A 9 9.18 -5.24 -21.74
C MET A 9 9.62 -5.87 -20.42
N ARG A 10 10.78 -5.44 -19.93
CA ARG A 10 11.28 -5.83 -18.61
C ARG A 10 11.20 -4.66 -17.65
N LEU A 11 10.44 -4.81 -16.58
CA LEU A 11 10.48 -3.88 -15.46
C LEU A 11 11.60 -4.30 -14.50
N ILE A 12 12.41 -3.34 -14.09
CA ILE A 12 13.47 -3.55 -13.10
C ILE A 12 13.23 -2.53 -11.99
N GLY A 13 13.21 -3.01 -10.74
CA GLY A 13 12.99 -2.18 -9.58
C GLY A 13 13.49 -2.86 -8.32
N ARG A 14 13.49 -2.12 -7.23
CA ARG A 14 13.84 -2.60 -5.90
C ARG A 14 12.68 -2.28 -4.96
N ILE A 15 12.17 -3.30 -4.31
CA ILE A 15 11.16 -3.15 -3.25
C ILE A 15 11.91 -2.91 -1.95
N ASP A 16 11.58 -1.83 -1.25
CA ASP A 16 12.30 -1.46 -0.03
C ASP A 16 12.04 -2.45 1.09
N ARG A 17 10.76 -2.84 1.29
CA ARG A 17 10.37 -3.79 2.34
C ARG A 17 9.15 -4.62 1.97
N ILE A 18 9.27 -5.93 2.20
CA ILE A 18 8.16 -6.89 2.14
C ILE A 18 8.08 -7.56 3.50
N ASP A 19 6.92 -7.49 4.14
CA ASP A 19 6.61 -8.25 5.34
C ASP A 19 5.60 -9.33 5.00
N THR A 20 5.76 -10.50 5.60
CA THR A 20 4.82 -11.63 5.43
C THR A 20 4.34 -12.14 6.78
N CYS A 21 3.10 -12.61 6.82
CA CYS A 21 2.53 -13.27 7.98
C CYS A 21 1.80 -14.53 7.53
N GLU A 22 2.22 -15.65 8.10
CA GLU A 22 1.64 -16.96 7.78
C GLU A 22 0.55 -17.32 8.78
N ARG A 23 -0.61 -17.74 8.28
CA ARG A 23 -1.73 -18.26 9.07
C ARG A 23 -2.40 -19.42 8.32
N GLN A 24 -2.33 -20.62 8.88
CA GLN A 24 -2.91 -21.82 8.27
C GLN A 24 -2.44 -22.02 6.81
N ASP A 25 -3.37 -22.02 5.86
CA ASP A 25 -3.15 -22.15 4.42
C ASP A 25 -2.95 -20.81 3.70
N LYS A 26 -2.88 -19.69 4.46
CA LYS A 26 -2.78 -18.34 3.93
C LYS A 26 -1.42 -17.71 4.26
N LEU A 27 -0.91 -16.91 3.31
CA LEU A 27 0.27 -16.07 3.48
C LEU A 27 -0.11 -14.63 3.13
N TYR A 28 -0.17 -13.78 4.14
CA TYR A 28 -0.47 -12.36 3.98
C TYR A 28 0.79 -11.57 3.63
N VAL A 29 0.69 -10.67 2.67
CA VAL A 29 1.83 -9.89 2.17
C VAL A 29 1.56 -8.40 2.35
N LYS A 30 2.50 -7.70 2.99
CA LYS A 30 2.52 -6.24 3.09
C LYS A 30 3.77 -5.70 2.39
N VAL A 31 3.59 -4.67 1.58
CA VAL A 31 4.68 -3.94 0.92
C VAL A 31 4.75 -2.53 1.50
N ILE A 32 5.97 -2.08 1.82
CA ILE A 32 6.23 -0.70 2.26
C ILE A 32 7.32 -0.11 1.36
N ASP A 33 7.06 1.09 0.88
CA ASP A 33 7.99 1.91 0.12
C ASP A 33 8.30 3.19 0.91
N TYR A 34 9.58 3.43 1.20
CA TYR A 34 10.03 4.56 2.01
C TYR A 34 10.16 5.81 1.15
N LYS A 35 9.57 6.91 1.62
CA LYS A 35 9.60 8.21 0.92
C LYS A 35 10.18 9.30 1.81
N SER A 36 11.13 10.09 1.26
CA SER A 36 11.68 11.26 1.94
C SER A 36 10.74 12.48 1.93
N GLY A 37 9.71 12.47 1.07
CA GLY A 37 8.69 13.51 0.99
C GLY A 37 7.30 12.93 1.24
N TYR A 38 6.38 13.74 1.76
CA TYR A 38 5.01 13.32 1.99
C TYR A 38 4.36 12.84 0.68
N ARG A 39 3.87 11.60 0.70
CA ARG A 39 3.15 10.98 -0.42
C ARG A 39 1.85 10.40 0.10
N ARG A 40 0.75 10.77 -0.54
CA ARG A 40 -0.54 10.12 -0.36
C ARG A 40 -0.85 9.28 -1.57
N PHE A 41 -1.28 8.04 -1.36
CA PHE A 41 -1.73 7.20 -2.45
C PHE A 41 -3.09 7.73 -2.95
N ASP A 42 -3.20 7.90 -4.26
CA ASP A 42 -4.38 8.45 -4.92
C ASP A 42 -4.79 7.56 -6.09
N LEU A 43 -6.01 6.99 -6.00
CA LEU A 43 -6.58 6.15 -7.06
C LEU A 43 -6.83 6.92 -8.36
N ALA A 44 -7.12 8.23 -8.30
CA ALA A 44 -7.25 9.04 -9.50
C ALA A 44 -5.89 9.22 -10.20
N ALA A 45 -4.83 9.49 -9.42
CA ALA A 45 -3.47 9.54 -9.96
C ALA A 45 -3.05 8.19 -10.55
N LEU A 46 -3.41 7.08 -9.90
CA LEU A 46 -3.16 5.73 -10.42
C LEU A 46 -3.90 5.51 -11.74
N TYR A 47 -5.16 5.95 -11.86
CA TYR A 47 -5.94 5.86 -13.10
C TYR A 47 -5.24 6.57 -14.27
N TYR A 48 -4.59 7.71 -14.03
CA TYR A 48 -3.80 8.41 -15.04
C TYR A 48 -2.37 7.87 -15.21
N GLY A 49 -2.00 6.74 -14.58
CA GLY A 49 -0.69 6.12 -14.74
C GLY A 49 0.43 6.75 -13.90
N LEU A 50 0.11 7.61 -12.92
CA LEU A 50 1.12 8.39 -12.18
C LEU A 50 1.66 7.70 -10.92
N GLN A 51 0.92 6.84 -10.26
CA GLN A 51 1.29 6.20 -8.98
C GLN A 51 1.26 4.66 -9.06
N LEU A 52 1.83 4.09 -10.12
CA LEU A 52 1.79 2.64 -10.36
C LEU A 52 2.71 1.84 -9.43
N GLN A 53 3.74 2.47 -8.85
CA GLN A 53 4.85 1.82 -8.16
C GLN A 53 4.40 0.86 -7.05
N LEU A 54 3.53 1.29 -6.13
CA LEU A 54 3.08 0.44 -5.01
C LEU A 54 2.34 -0.81 -5.49
N VAL A 55 1.48 -0.66 -6.49
CA VAL A 55 0.73 -1.79 -7.05
C VAL A 55 1.65 -2.75 -7.78
N VAL A 56 2.60 -2.24 -8.57
CA VAL A 56 3.64 -3.05 -9.23
C VAL A 56 4.45 -3.84 -8.21
N TYR A 57 4.82 -3.20 -7.10
CA TYR A 57 5.57 -3.85 -6.03
C TYR A 57 4.74 -4.92 -5.31
N MET A 58 3.46 -4.65 -5.06
CA MET A 58 2.54 -5.65 -4.49
C MET A 58 2.38 -6.84 -5.43
N ASN A 59 2.15 -6.62 -6.72
CA ASN A 59 2.03 -7.68 -7.72
C ASN A 59 3.30 -8.56 -7.77
N ALA A 60 4.47 -7.93 -7.81
CA ALA A 60 5.75 -8.64 -7.81
C ALA A 60 5.96 -9.43 -6.51
N ALA A 61 5.62 -8.85 -5.34
CA ALA A 61 5.74 -9.50 -4.06
C ALA A 61 4.81 -10.72 -3.94
N VAL A 62 3.54 -10.58 -4.35
CA VAL A 62 2.56 -11.68 -4.37
C VAL A 62 3.03 -12.80 -5.30
N GLU A 63 3.50 -12.47 -6.51
CA GLU A 63 4.01 -13.47 -7.46
C GLU A 63 5.24 -14.21 -6.92
N MET A 64 6.18 -13.48 -6.29
CA MET A 64 7.37 -14.08 -5.65
C MET A 64 6.97 -15.04 -4.53
N GLN A 65 6.07 -14.60 -3.64
CA GLN A 65 5.63 -15.43 -2.52
C GLN A 65 4.81 -16.64 -2.99
N GLN A 66 3.98 -16.50 -4.02
CA GLN A 66 3.21 -17.62 -4.57
C GLN A 66 4.11 -18.69 -5.20
N LYS A 67 5.22 -18.30 -5.85
CA LYS A 67 6.23 -19.23 -6.37
C LYS A 67 6.98 -19.95 -5.24
N ALA A 68 7.28 -19.26 -4.15
CA ALA A 68 7.99 -19.80 -3.00
C ALA A 68 7.10 -20.69 -2.12
N HIS A 69 5.81 -20.38 -2.01
CA HIS A 69 4.83 -21.04 -1.13
C HIS A 69 3.64 -21.58 -1.95
N ARG A 70 3.89 -22.63 -2.73
CA ARG A 70 2.88 -23.21 -3.65
C ARG A 70 1.71 -23.87 -2.96
N ASP A 71 1.89 -24.24 -1.71
CA ASP A 71 0.91 -24.86 -0.82
C ASP A 71 0.00 -23.86 -0.11
N LYS A 72 0.26 -22.54 -0.26
CA LYS A 72 -0.47 -21.47 0.41
C LYS A 72 -1.15 -20.52 -0.55
N LYS A 73 -2.28 -19.98 -0.12
CA LYS A 73 -2.93 -18.86 -0.79
C LYS A 73 -2.26 -17.56 -0.35
N VAL A 74 -1.59 -16.89 -1.28
CA VAL A 74 -0.97 -15.58 -1.02
C VAL A 74 -2.01 -14.49 -1.15
N ILE A 75 -2.12 -13.63 -0.13
CA ILE A 75 -3.16 -12.60 0.01
C ILE A 75 -2.49 -11.24 0.21
N PRO A 76 -2.78 -10.22 -0.62
CA PRO A 76 -2.35 -8.86 -0.38
C PRO A 76 -3.03 -8.31 0.89
N ALA A 77 -2.22 -7.85 1.85
CA ALA A 77 -2.70 -7.31 3.12
C ALA A 77 -2.66 -5.79 3.15
N ALA A 78 -1.57 -5.19 2.68
CA ALA A 78 -1.42 -3.73 2.59
C ALA A 78 -0.28 -3.35 1.65
N MET A 79 -0.46 -2.23 0.94
CA MET A 79 0.57 -1.54 0.17
C MET A 79 0.66 -0.10 0.67
N LEU A 80 1.83 0.28 1.22
CA LEU A 80 1.95 1.48 2.04
C LEU A 80 3.17 2.31 1.64
N TYR A 81 3.02 3.62 1.72
CA TYR A 81 4.13 4.57 1.82
C TYR A 81 4.42 4.84 3.28
N TYR A 82 5.69 4.81 3.65
CA TYR A 82 6.17 5.29 4.95
C TYR A 82 7.02 6.54 4.73
N HIS A 83 6.58 7.64 5.33
CA HIS A 83 7.29 8.89 5.26
C HIS A 83 8.44 8.92 6.27
N VAL A 84 9.67 8.97 5.77
CA VAL A 84 10.88 9.11 6.61
C VAL A 84 11.16 10.59 6.78
N SER A 85 10.63 11.17 7.87
CA SER A 85 10.90 12.56 8.26
C SER A 85 11.24 12.62 9.74
N ASP A 86 11.88 13.72 10.13
CA ASP A 86 12.02 14.12 11.53
C ASP A 86 10.88 15.13 11.81
N PRO A 87 9.77 14.68 12.40
CA PRO A 87 8.61 15.53 12.58
C PRO A 87 8.93 16.66 13.55
N MET A 88 8.80 17.90 13.09
CA MET A 88 8.90 19.09 13.93
C MET A 88 7.50 19.48 14.37
N THR A 89 7.24 19.40 15.68
CA THR A 89 6.01 19.91 16.26
C THR A 89 6.14 21.41 16.55
N ASP A 90 5.27 22.24 15.95
CA ASP A 90 5.16 23.65 16.30
C ASP A 90 4.61 23.79 17.72
N THR A 91 5.44 24.33 18.61
CA THR A 91 5.11 24.55 20.03
C THR A 91 4.62 25.97 20.32
N ASP A 92 4.02 26.65 19.34
CA ASP A 92 3.59 28.07 19.48
C ASP A 92 2.49 28.31 20.52
N LYS A 93 2.00 27.30 21.23
CA LYS A 93 0.93 27.41 22.26
C LYS A 93 1.38 26.88 23.62
N GLY A 94 2.34 27.59 24.26
CA GLY A 94 2.76 27.23 25.60
C GLY A 94 3.56 25.93 25.72
N GLN A 95 3.69 25.36 26.90
CA GLN A 95 4.30 24.04 27.08
C GLN A 95 3.22 22.95 26.76
N PRO A 96 3.27 22.30 25.59
CA PRO A 96 2.31 21.24 25.28
C PRO A 96 2.57 20.02 26.19
N ASP A 97 1.51 19.29 26.50
CA ASP A 97 1.62 18.01 27.20
C ASP A 97 2.51 17.04 26.39
N PRO A 98 3.49 16.38 27.03
CA PRO A 98 4.29 15.36 26.36
C PRO A 98 3.47 14.32 25.59
N GLN A 99 2.27 13.99 26.05
CA GLN A 99 1.37 13.06 25.36
C GLN A 99 0.80 13.66 24.06
N GLU A 100 0.46 14.95 24.06
CA GLU A 100 -0.03 15.65 22.85
C GLU A 100 1.07 15.71 21.78
N ILE A 101 2.32 15.96 22.19
CA ILE A 101 3.48 15.93 21.28
C ILE A 101 3.64 14.54 20.66
N GLN A 102 3.59 13.50 21.47
CA GLN A 102 3.74 12.12 21.01
C GLN A 102 2.61 11.73 20.03
N ASP A 103 1.38 12.08 20.32
CA ASP A 103 0.24 11.78 19.44
C ASP A 103 0.33 12.56 18.12
N ALA A 104 0.81 13.80 18.12
CA ALA A 104 1.05 14.60 16.92
C ALA A 104 2.16 13.96 16.05
N ILE A 105 3.27 13.52 16.65
CA ILE A 105 4.35 12.81 15.96
C ILE A 105 3.83 11.52 15.32
N LEU A 106 3.06 10.74 16.06
CA LEU A 106 2.50 9.48 15.53
C LEU A 106 1.52 9.71 14.38
N GLU A 107 0.71 10.77 14.44
CA GLU A 107 -0.20 11.09 13.32
C GLU A 107 0.57 11.54 12.07
N GLU A 108 1.69 12.28 12.22
CA GLU A 108 2.55 12.69 11.10
C GLU A 108 3.31 11.50 10.48
N LEU A 109 3.76 10.56 11.31
CA LEU A 109 4.46 9.35 10.87
C LEU A 109 3.52 8.24 10.39
N LYS A 110 2.21 8.46 10.43
CA LYS A 110 1.23 7.49 10.00
C LYS A 110 1.40 7.14 8.53
N MET A 111 1.43 5.84 8.25
CA MET A 111 1.56 5.36 6.87
C MET A 111 0.35 5.76 6.02
N THR A 112 0.58 5.99 4.74
CA THR A 112 -0.44 6.21 3.73
C THR A 112 -0.45 5.06 2.73
N GLY A 113 -1.53 4.86 1.99
CA GLY A 113 -1.64 3.75 1.05
C GLY A 113 -2.98 3.02 1.19
N MET A 114 -3.01 1.74 0.85
CA MET A 114 -4.22 0.92 0.91
C MET A 114 -4.00 -0.30 1.81
N VAL A 115 -5.01 -0.63 2.59
CA VAL A 115 -5.05 -1.76 3.53
C VAL A 115 -6.25 -2.63 3.19
N SER A 116 -6.17 -3.95 3.40
CA SER A 116 -7.34 -4.82 3.29
C SER A 116 -8.44 -4.40 4.25
N ASP A 117 -9.69 -4.46 3.81
CA ASP A 117 -10.87 -4.19 4.62
C ASP A 117 -11.23 -5.35 5.58
N GLU A 118 -10.54 -6.49 5.47
CA GLU A 118 -10.73 -7.64 6.35
C GLU A 118 -10.19 -7.35 7.76
N GLU A 119 -11.05 -7.43 8.77
CA GLU A 119 -10.69 -7.14 10.16
C GLU A 119 -9.55 -8.02 10.68
N GLU A 120 -9.54 -9.31 10.32
CA GLU A 120 -8.45 -10.22 10.65
C GLU A 120 -7.10 -9.70 10.16
N ILE A 121 -7.05 -9.20 8.93
CA ILE A 121 -5.82 -8.65 8.33
C ILE A 121 -5.41 -7.36 9.04
N ILE A 122 -6.35 -6.47 9.33
CA ILE A 122 -6.06 -5.23 10.06
C ILE A 122 -5.46 -5.53 11.43
N GLN A 123 -6.01 -6.50 12.16
CA GLN A 123 -5.49 -6.95 13.46
C GLN A 123 -4.09 -7.61 13.37
N LEU A 124 -3.76 -8.25 12.25
CA LEU A 124 -2.40 -8.76 12.01
C LEU A 124 -1.40 -7.64 11.76
N LEU A 125 -1.84 -6.53 11.15
CA LEU A 125 -1.02 -5.37 10.82
C LEU A 125 -0.84 -4.42 12.02
N ASP A 126 -1.88 -4.27 12.83
CA ASP A 126 -1.93 -3.42 14.03
C ASP A 126 -2.69 -4.15 15.14
N LYS A 127 -1.95 -4.74 16.08
CA LYS A 127 -2.53 -5.53 17.18
C LYS A 127 -3.36 -4.70 18.17
N ASP A 128 -3.06 -3.41 18.25
CA ASP A 128 -3.72 -2.48 19.16
C ASP A 128 -4.92 -1.79 18.50
N PHE A 129 -5.25 -2.17 17.26
CA PHE A 129 -6.38 -1.61 16.55
C PHE A 129 -7.70 -1.91 17.25
N THR A 130 -8.45 -0.86 17.56
CA THR A 130 -9.85 -0.92 18.02
C THR A 130 -10.76 -0.20 17.04
N ASP A 131 -10.81 1.14 17.12
CA ASP A 131 -11.63 1.98 16.25
C ASP A 131 -10.79 2.84 15.30
N LYS A 132 -9.59 3.27 15.71
CA LYS A 132 -8.67 4.09 14.90
C LYS A 132 -7.25 3.58 15.07
N SER A 133 -6.59 3.23 13.97
CA SER A 133 -5.17 2.92 13.98
C SER A 133 -4.31 4.18 14.10
N LYS A 134 -3.23 4.09 14.90
CA LYS A 134 -2.21 5.13 14.99
C LYS A 134 -1.14 5.00 13.90
N VAL A 135 -1.06 3.84 13.23
CA VAL A 135 0.00 3.54 12.25
C VAL A 135 -0.53 3.29 10.84
N LEU A 136 -1.80 2.86 10.71
CA LEU A 136 -2.44 2.56 9.43
C LEU A 136 -3.51 3.61 9.08
N PRO A 137 -3.77 3.86 7.78
CA PRO A 137 -4.82 4.80 7.35
C PRO A 137 -6.22 4.18 7.46
N VAL A 138 -6.55 3.67 8.65
CA VAL A 138 -7.80 2.93 8.92
C VAL A 138 -8.47 3.46 10.19
N ALA A 139 -9.77 3.74 10.08
CA ALA A 139 -10.62 4.08 11.21
C ALA A 139 -12.05 3.57 10.99
N LYS A 140 -12.72 3.12 12.06
CA LYS A 140 -14.11 2.67 12.06
C LYS A 140 -15.02 3.70 12.73
N LYS A 141 -16.27 3.71 12.31
CA LYS A 141 -17.36 4.41 12.98
C LYS A 141 -17.93 3.53 14.10
N LYS A 142 -18.80 4.10 14.92
CA LYS A 142 -19.50 3.40 16.02
C LYS A 142 -20.37 2.22 15.53
N ASP A 143 -20.80 2.25 14.26
CA ASP A 143 -21.59 1.18 13.63
C ASP A 143 -20.72 0.07 13.03
N GLY A 144 -19.40 0.13 13.20
CA GLY A 144 -18.43 -0.82 12.69
C GLY A 144 -18.00 -0.59 11.23
N SER A 145 -18.66 0.30 10.48
CA SER A 145 -18.26 0.65 9.12
C SER A 145 -16.99 1.50 9.11
N PHE A 146 -16.23 1.44 8.00
CA PHE A 146 -15.06 2.29 7.84
C PHE A 146 -15.46 3.76 7.65
N THR A 147 -14.64 4.68 8.16
CA THR A 147 -14.82 6.11 7.92
C THR A 147 -14.46 6.45 6.47
N GLN A 148 -14.97 7.56 5.96
CA GLN A 148 -14.63 8.05 4.62
C GLN A 148 -13.13 8.37 4.44
N ALA A 149 -12.43 8.65 5.53
CA ALA A 149 -10.99 8.90 5.53
C ALA A 149 -10.15 7.62 5.55
N SER A 150 -10.77 6.44 5.71
CA SER A 150 -10.08 5.17 5.67
C SER A 150 -9.70 4.82 4.24
N SER A 151 -8.48 4.31 4.07
CA SER A 151 -7.94 3.84 2.78
C SER A 151 -7.94 2.32 2.77
N VAL A 152 -9.08 1.71 2.50
CA VAL A 152 -9.25 0.27 2.49
C VAL A 152 -9.70 -0.25 1.12
N LEU A 153 -9.30 -1.47 0.80
CA LEU A 153 -9.71 -2.23 -0.38
C LEU A 153 -10.17 -3.62 0.02
N SER A 154 -11.23 -4.11 -0.60
CA SER A 154 -11.57 -5.53 -0.55
C SER A 154 -10.54 -6.36 -1.32
N GLN A 155 -10.51 -7.68 -1.13
CA GLN A 155 -9.63 -8.54 -1.93
C GLN A 155 -9.97 -8.48 -3.42
N GLU A 156 -11.24 -8.31 -3.75
CA GLU A 156 -11.71 -8.10 -5.13
C GLU A 156 -11.15 -6.79 -5.72
N ASP A 157 -11.20 -5.70 -4.95
CA ASP A 157 -10.64 -4.41 -5.37
C ASP A 157 -9.12 -4.46 -5.55
N PHE A 158 -8.40 -5.21 -4.70
CA PHE A 158 -6.96 -5.46 -4.91
C PHE A 158 -6.70 -6.13 -6.26
N HIS A 159 -7.53 -7.11 -6.66
CA HIS A 159 -7.42 -7.74 -7.97
C HIS A 159 -7.73 -6.77 -9.10
N VAL A 160 -8.82 -6.00 -9.00
CA VAL A 160 -9.20 -4.99 -10.00
C VAL A 160 -8.08 -3.97 -10.20
N VAL A 161 -7.52 -3.44 -9.12
CA VAL A 161 -6.40 -2.47 -9.17
C VAL A 161 -5.14 -3.11 -9.77
N SER A 162 -4.84 -4.37 -9.41
CA SER A 162 -3.72 -5.14 -9.98
C SER A 162 -3.86 -5.30 -11.49
N ASP A 163 -5.02 -5.76 -11.95
CA ASP A 163 -5.29 -6.00 -13.37
C ASP A 163 -5.27 -4.70 -14.17
N TYR A 164 -5.85 -3.64 -13.63
CA TYR A 164 -5.79 -2.31 -14.22
C TYR A 164 -4.34 -1.84 -14.42
N VAL A 165 -3.51 -1.92 -13.39
CA VAL A 165 -2.10 -1.50 -13.46
C VAL A 165 -1.33 -2.37 -14.46
N ASN A 166 -1.55 -3.68 -14.49
CA ASN A 166 -0.93 -4.57 -15.47
C ASN A 166 -1.34 -4.21 -16.91
N HIS A 167 -2.59 -3.82 -17.12
CA HIS A 167 -3.05 -3.32 -18.42
C HIS A 167 -2.39 -2.00 -18.79
N LYS A 168 -2.41 -1.03 -17.86
CA LYS A 168 -1.83 0.32 -18.06
C LYS A 168 -0.33 0.27 -18.38
N ILE A 169 0.41 -0.62 -17.73
CA ILE A 169 1.84 -0.81 -18.02
C ILE A 169 2.05 -1.36 -19.43
N ARG A 170 1.20 -2.27 -19.92
CA ARG A 170 1.30 -2.76 -21.31
C ARG A 170 0.98 -1.65 -22.31
N GLU A 171 -0.08 -0.86 -22.05
CA GLU A 171 -0.42 0.32 -22.84
C GLU A 171 0.76 1.28 -22.96
N LEU A 172 1.32 1.74 -21.82
CA LEU A 172 2.49 2.61 -21.77
C LEU A 172 3.72 1.99 -22.48
N GLY A 173 3.93 0.69 -22.32
CA GLY A 173 5.02 -0.01 -23.01
C GLY A 173 4.85 -0.01 -24.53
N SER A 174 3.63 -0.16 -25.03
CA SER A 174 3.31 -0.11 -26.45
C SER A 174 3.43 1.32 -27.01
N GLU A 175 3.00 2.34 -26.27
CA GLU A 175 3.17 3.74 -26.63
C GLU A 175 4.66 4.11 -26.77
N ILE A 176 5.50 3.69 -25.81
CA ILE A 176 6.97 3.91 -25.86
C ILE A 176 7.57 3.27 -27.11
N LEU A 177 7.16 2.05 -27.48
CA LEU A 177 7.65 1.36 -28.68
C LEU A 177 7.19 2.06 -29.96
N ALA A 178 5.98 2.62 -29.97
CA ALA A 178 5.44 3.39 -31.09
C ALA A 178 6.11 4.76 -31.25
N GLY A 179 6.84 5.23 -30.25
CA GLY A 179 7.43 6.56 -30.22
C GLY A 179 6.46 7.67 -29.81
N ASP A 180 5.33 7.32 -29.27
CA ASP A 180 4.35 8.23 -28.68
C ASP A 180 4.78 8.52 -27.22
N ILE A 181 5.55 9.64 -27.04
CA ILE A 181 6.08 10.06 -25.73
C ILE A 181 5.55 11.46 -25.40
#